data_32f1d3adbfe0c4cde9c4cbc1f02b71b8
#
_entry.id   32f1d3adbfe0c4cde9c4cbc1f02b71b8
#
_cell.length_a   1.000
_cell.length_b   1.000
_cell.length_c   1.000
_cell.angle_alpha   90.00
_cell.angle_beta   90.00
_cell.angle_gamma   90.00
#
_symmetry.space_group_name_H-M   'P 1'
#
loop_
_entity.id
_entity.type
_entity.pdbx_description
1 polymer ?
#
loop_
_entity_poly.entity_id
_entity_poly.type
_entity_poly.pdbx_seq_one_letter_code
_entity_poly.pdbx_strand_id
1 'polypeptide(L)'
;MLDTNIQQQLKQTFANLKSGVTLRVFADDSDKAKELTTLAEDMAALSPLITFELADDGTERQPSMQVQGDNAAGQIRFAGVPMGHEFTSLILAILHSGGHPMKVEPELIEQVRNLTGEFKFETFISLSCQNCPDVVQALNSMAVINPNISHVMIDGSIFTEEAEARKVMAVPTVFLNGEMFTQGRTTFASIVNKIDTGAAKRQAAKLNEKEPYDVLVVGGGPAGASSAIYAARKGIRTGIVTSRFGGQVLDTVGIENFISVKKTEGPKLVAHLEEHVRDYDVDIMNDQ
;
A
#
# COMPACT_ATOMS: atom_id res chain seq x y z
N MET A 1 0.25 19.22 -23.75
CA MET A 1 -0.68 18.10 -23.51
C MET A 1 -1.64 18.40 -22.36
N LEU A 2 -1.17 19.00 -21.29
CA LEU A 2 -1.97 19.37 -20.13
C LEU A 2 -2.61 20.75 -20.32
N ASP A 3 -3.90 20.91 -19.99
CA ASP A 3 -4.53 22.23 -20.00
C ASP A 3 -4.00 23.13 -18.86
N THR A 4 -4.21 24.44 -19.01
CA THR A 4 -3.66 25.45 -18.09
C THR A 4 -4.13 25.27 -16.65
N ASN A 5 -5.37 24.79 -16.44
CA ASN A 5 -5.92 24.61 -15.12
C ASN A 5 -5.25 23.42 -14.42
N ILE A 6 -5.09 22.29 -15.12
CA ILE A 6 -4.38 21.11 -14.63
C ILE A 6 -2.92 21.48 -14.31
N GLN A 7 -2.24 22.22 -15.21
CA GLN A 7 -0.86 22.67 -14.97
C GLN A 7 -0.75 23.50 -13.68
N GLN A 8 -1.69 24.41 -13.44
CA GLN A 8 -1.70 25.23 -12.23
C GLN A 8 -1.91 24.41 -10.95
N GLN A 9 -2.83 23.44 -10.98
CA GLN A 9 -3.07 22.53 -9.86
C GLN A 9 -1.84 21.65 -9.58
N LEU A 10 -1.24 21.09 -10.63
CA LEU A 10 -0.04 20.27 -10.50
C LEU A 10 1.15 21.05 -9.96
N LYS A 11 1.33 22.32 -10.39
CA LYS A 11 2.38 23.18 -9.86
C LYS A 11 2.26 23.38 -8.35
N GLN A 12 1.03 23.55 -7.85
CA GLN A 12 0.76 23.62 -6.41
C GLN A 12 1.04 22.28 -5.71
N THR A 13 0.67 21.18 -6.36
CA THR A 13 0.88 19.83 -5.85
C THR A 13 2.37 19.49 -5.76
N PHE A 14 3.14 19.80 -6.79
CA PHE A 14 4.59 19.56 -6.82
C PHE A 14 5.41 20.51 -5.95
N ALA A 15 4.82 21.56 -5.40
CA ALA A 15 5.44 22.35 -4.34
C ALA A 15 5.68 21.53 -3.05
N ASN A 16 5.04 20.34 -2.91
CA ASN A 16 5.26 19.43 -1.80
C ASN A 16 6.45 18.46 -2.00
N LEU A 17 7.12 18.51 -3.15
CA LEU A 17 8.34 17.73 -3.38
C LEU A 17 9.46 18.22 -2.44
N LYS A 18 10.22 17.28 -1.90
CA LYS A 18 11.33 17.54 -0.97
C LYS A 18 12.69 17.27 -1.60
N SER A 19 12.74 16.48 -2.67
CA SER A 19 13.96 16.08 -3.38
C SER A 19 13.70 15.88 -4.86
N GLY A 20 14.78 15.69 -5.63
CA GLY A 20 14.74 15.53 -7.07
C GLY A 20 14.02 14.27 -7.53
N VAL A 21 13.35 14.38 -8.68
CA VAL A 21 12.74 13.25 -9.40
C VAL A 21 13.09 13.37 -10.87
N THR A 22 13.63 12.32 -11.47
CA THR A 22 13.95 12.22 -12.89
C THR A 22 12.93 11.33 -13.59
N LEU A 23 12.33 11.83 -14.64
CA LEU A 23 11.45 11.10 -15.55
C LEU A 23 12.28 10.63 -16.74
N ARG A 24 12.63 9.34 -16.77
CA ARG A 24 13.42 8.73 -17.84
C ARG A 24 12.47 8.08 -18.83
N VAL A 25 12.41 8.61 -20.05
CA VAL A 25 11.53 8.12 -21.11
C VAL A 25 12.30 7.26 -22.07
N PHE A 26 11.78 6.08 -22.35
CA PHE A 26 12.25 5.10 -23.31
C PHE A 26 11.25 5.11 -24.47
N ALA A 27 11.63 5.74 -25.57
CA ALA A 27 10.73 6.05 -26.69
C ALA A 27 11.15 5.29 -27.94
N ASP A 28 10.15 4.75 -28.63
CA ASP A 28 10.23 4.34 -30.03
C ASP A 28 9.74 5.47 -30.96
N ASP A 29 9.56 5.19 -32.25
CA ASP A 29 9.08 6.17 -33.23
C ASP A 29 7.55 6.35 -33.25
N SER A 30 6.80 5.70 -32.34
CA SER A 30 5.34 5.71 -32.31
C SER A 30 4.77 7.06 -31.86
N ASP A 31 3.50 7.31 -32.22
CA ASP A 31 2.80 8.51 -31.74
C ASP A 31 2.58 8.45 -30.20
N LYS A 32 2.48 7.26 -29.62
CA LYS A 32 2.39 7.09 -28.17
C LYS A 32 3.70 7.45 -27.47
N ALA A 33 4.85 7.22 -28.08
CA ALA A 33 6.13 7.66 -27.58
C ALA A 33 6.24 9.19 -27.55
N LYS A 34 5.79 9.87 -28.62
CA LYS A 34 5.73 11.34 -28.68
C LYS A 34 4.79 11.90 -27.61
N GLU A 35 3.64 11.27 -27.40
CA GLU A 35 2.67 11.65 -26.39
C GLU A 35 3.26 11.52 -24.98
N LEU A 36 3.96 10.41 -24.67
CA LEU A 36 4.62 10.17 -23.41
C LEU A 36 5.77 11.16 -23.15
N THR A 37 6.57 11.43 -24.17
CA THR A 37 7.66 12.42 -24.11
C THR A 37 7.12 13.80 -23.77
N THR A 38 6.07 14.26 -24.49
CA THR A 38 5.42 15.54 -24.23
C THR A 38 4.86 15.60 -22.80
N LEU A 39 4.27 14.51 -22.29
CA LEU A 39 3.79 14.45 -20.92
C LEU A 39 4.92 14.63 -19.91
N ALA A 40 6.05 13.96 -20.11
CA ALA A 40 7.21 14.07 -19.21
C ALA A 40 7.83 15.47 -19.25
N GLU A 41 7.93 16.11 -20.43
CA GLU A 41 8.37 17.49 -20.59
C GLU A 41 7.45 18.49 -19.87
N ASP A 42 6.11 18.31 -20.06
CA ASP A 42 5.12 19.12 -19.36
C ASP A 42 5.27 19.01 -17.83
N MET A 43 5.49 17.79 -17.28
CA MET A 43 5.71 17.58 -15.85
C MET A 43 7.00 18.23 -15.36
N ALA A 44 8.10 18.11 -16.10
CA ALA A 44 9.39 18.72 -15.75
C ALA A 44 9.31 20.25 -15.73
N ALA A 45 8.51 20.87 -16.61
CA ALA A 45 8.30 22.30 -16.65
C ALA A 45 7.55 22.86 -15.41
N LEU A 46 6.88 22.01 -14.61
CA LEU A 46 6.05 22.42 -13.49
C LEU A 46 6.81 22.57 -12.17
N SER A 47 8.01 22.00 -12.04
CA SER A 47 8.82 22.06 -10.81
C SER A 47 10.31 21.96 -11.13
N PRO A 48 11.17 22.79 -10.51
CA PRO A 48 12.63 22.67 -10.67
C PRO A 48 13.21 21.38 -10.07
N LEU A 49 12.42 20.63 -9.29
CA LEU A 49 12.78 19.34 -8.73
C LEU A 49 12.42 18.16 -9.64
N ILE A 50 11.74 18.41 -10.76
CA ILE A 50 11.44 17.38 -11.75
C ILE A 50 12.31 17.58 -12.97
N THR A 51 13.06 16.57 -13.34
CA THR A 51 13.86 16.57 -14.56
C THR A 51 13.34 15.52 -15.54
N PHE A 52 13.61 15.69 -16.81
CA PHE A 52 13.27 14.80 -17.89
C PHE A 52 14.53 14.42 -18.67
N GLU A 53 14.63 13.17 -19.08
CA GLU A 53 15.66 12.70 -19.99
C GLU A 53 15.13 11.59 -20.92
N LEU A 54 15.59 11.60 -22.16
CA LEU A 54 15.46 10.44 -23.05
C LEU A 54 16.56 9.43 -22.72
N ALA A 55 16.19 8.17 -22.56
CA ALA A 55 17.12 7.12 -22.19
C ALA A 55 16.91 5.88 -23.09
N ASP A 56 17.94 5.08 -23.17
CA ASP A 56 17.92 3.75 -23.78
C ASP A 56 18.61 2.79 -22.82
N ASP A 57 17.88 1.79 -22.31
CA ASP A 57 18.41 0.73 -21.44
C ASP A 57 18.18 -0.66 -22.03
N GLY A 58 17.80 -0.72 -23.33
CA GLY A 58 17.48 -1.97 -24.02
C GLY A 58 16.15 -2.58 -23.57
N THR A 59 15.26 -1.81 -22.92
CA THR A 59 13.94 -2.34 -22.53
C THR A 59 13.11 -2.69 -23.76
N GLU A 60 12.43 -3.83 -23.71
CA GLU A 60 11.53 -4.29 -24.77
C GLU A 60 10.20 -3.53 -24.78
N ARG A 61 9.81 -2.89 -23.64
CA ARG A 61 8.55 -2.14 -23.53
C ARG A 61 8.78 -0.67 -23.82
N GLN A 62 8.58 -0.30 -25.06
CA GLN A 62 8.55 1.08 -25.53
C GLN A 62 7.20 1.38 -26.19
N PRO A 63 6.57 2.55 -25.93
CA PRO A 63 7.07 3.61 -25.04
C PRO A 63 6.90 3.26 -23.56
N SER A 64 7.84 3.68 -22.73
CA SER A 64 7.72 3.59 -21.27
C SER A 64 8.43 4.74 -20.56
N MET A 65 8.05 5.01 -19.31
CA MET A 65 8.67 6.02 -18.48
C MET A 65 8.99 5.46 -17.10
N GLN A 66 10.23 5.62 -16.68
CA GLN A 66 10.66 5.32 -15.32
C GLN A 66 10.60 6.58 -14.47
N VAL A 67 10.05 6.47 -13.26
CA VAL A 67 10.07 7.50 -12.25
C VAL A 67 11.18 7.19 -11.25
N GLN A 68 12.25 7.96 -11.27
CA GLN A 68 13.41 7.79 -10.41
C GLN A 68 13.55 9.00 -9.48
N GLY A 69 13.35 8.80 -8.19
CA GLY A 69 13.49 9.86 -7.19
C GLY A 69 14.53 9.51 -6.14
N ASP A 70 15.11 10.51 -5.50
CA ASP A 70 16.13 10.35 -4.46
C ASP A 70 15.63 9.57 -3.24
N ASN A 71 14.29 9.53 -3.04
CA ASN A 71 13.65 8.79 -1.94
C ASN A 71 13.00 7.47 -2.39
N ALA A 72 13.08 7.10 -3.67
CA ALA A 72 12.60 5.81 -4.15
C ALA A 72 13.70 4.77 -3.98
N ALA A 73 13.43 3.76 -3.14
CA ALA A 73 14.38 2.69 -2.90
C ALA A 73 14.45 1.68 -4.05
N GLY A 74 13.28 1.34 -4.64
CA GLY A 74 13.14 0.42 -5.77
C GLY A 74 12.79 1.14 -7.08
N GLN A 75 12.20 0.41 -8.02
CA GLN A 75 11.96 0.91 -9.37
C GLN A 75 10.48 1.01 -9.71
N ILE A 76 10.07 2.12 -10.32
CA ILE A 76 8.72 2.36 -10.81
C ILE A 76 8.78 2.67 -12.29
N ARG A 77 8.01 1.94 -13.10
CA ARG A 77 7.92 2.17 -14.54
C ARG A 77 6.45 2.13 -15.00
N PHE A 78 6.12 3.00 -15.92
CA PHE A 78 4.86 3.04 -16.63
C PHE A 78 5.12 2.68 -18.09
N ALA A 79 4.70 1.49 -18.52
CA ALA A 79 4.74 1.06 -19.92
C ALA A 79 3.43 1.48 -20.59
N GLY A 80 3.51 2.50 -21.44
CA GLY A 80 2.41 3.24 -22.02
C GLY A 80 2.31 4.66 -21.48
N VAL A 81 1.23 5.37 -21.82
CA VAL A 81 1.00 6.76 -21.44
C VAL A 81 0.05 6.80 -20.24
N PRO A 82 0.49 7.12 -19.01
CA PRO A 82 -0.32 7.05 -17.80
C PRO A 82 -1.29 8.24 -17.71
N MET A 83 -2.35 8.19 -18.52
CA MET A 83 -3.44 9.15 -18.56
C MET A 83 -4.75 8.51 -18.07
N GLY A 84 -5.88 9.20 -18.26
CA GLY A 84 -7.18 8.70 -17.78
C GLY A 84 -7.16 8.45 -16.27
N HIS A 85 -7.60 7.28 -15.83
CA HIS A 85 -7.62 6.93 -14.41
C HIS A 85 -6.20 6.76 -13.80
N GLU A 86 -5.18 6.46 -14.61
CA GLU A 86 -3.80 6.28 -14.13
C GLU A 86 -3.01 7.59 -14.01
N PHE A 87 -3.58 8.71 -14.41
CA PHE A 87 -2.91 10.01 -14.26
C PHE A 87 -2.56 10.32 -12.80
N THR A 88 -3.48 10.05 -11.88
CA THR A 88 -3.23 10.21 -10.43
C THR A 88 -2.13 9.27 -9.94
N SER A 89 -2.02 8.05 -10.50
CA SER A 89 -0.96 7.10 -10.15
C SER A 89 0.43 7.62 -10.52
N LEU A 90 0.56 8.30 -11.67
CA LEU A 90 1.80 8.99 -12.05
C LEU A 90 2.14 10.13 -11.07
N ILE A 91 1.16 10.99 -10.75
CA ILE A 91 1.38 12.13 -9.85
C ILE A 91 1.84 11.66 -8.46
N LEU A 92 1.20 10.63 -7.92
CA LEU A 92 1.58 10.05 -6.63
C LEU A 92 2.95 9.36 -6.68
N ALA A 93 3.29 8.69 -7.77
CA ALA A 93 4.62 8.11 -7.96
C ALA A 93 5.71 9.20 -7.92
N ILE A 94 5.52 10.31 -8.61
CA ILE A 94 6.44 11.47 -8.57
C ILE A 94 6.54 12.02 -7.15
N LEU A 95 5.42 12.28 -6.48
CA LEU A 95 5.39 12.86 -5.14
C LEU A 95 6.09 11.97 -4.11
N HIS A 96 5.77 10.68 -4.08
CA HIS A 96 6.34 9.75 -3.11
C HIS A 96 7.83 9.52 -3.37
N SER A 97 8.24 9.40 -4.64
CA SER A 97 9.66 9.31 -5.02
C SER A 97 10.44 10.58 -4.68
N GLY A 98 9.78 11.73 -4.69
CA GLY A 98 10.31 13.02 -4.27
C GLY A 98 10.16 13.32 -2.77
N GLY A 99 9.84 12.33 -1.93
CA GLY A 99 9.85 12.43 -0.47
C GLY A 99 8.57 12.98 0.16
N HIS A 100 7.46 13.08 -0.60
CA HIS A 100 6.15 13.38 0.01
C HIS A 100 5.64 12.16 0.79
N PRO A 101 5.11 12.33 2.03
CA PRO A 101 4.64 11.22 2.85
C PRO A 101 3.52 10.43 2.20
N MET A 102 3.56 9.10 2.32
CA MET A 102 2.50 8.21 1.92
C MET A 102 1.43 8.09 3.01
N LYS A 103 0.17 7.94 2.60
CA LYS A 103 -0.95 7.67 3.50
C LYS A 103 -1.12 6.15 3.68
N VAL A 104 -0.14 5.53 4.33
CA VAL A 104 -0.10 4.10 4.63
C VAL A 104 0.21 3.94 6.12
N GLU A 105 -0.38 2.95 6.75
CA GLU A 105 -0.15 2.66 8.17
C GLU A 105 1.33 2.35 8.44
N PRO A 106 1.93 2.91 9.51
CA PRO A 106 3.36 2.74 9.81
C PRO A 106 3.80 1.27 9.89
N GLU A 107 2.95 0.41 10.42
CA GLU A 107 3.19 -1.03 10.55
C GLU A 107 3.35 -1.70 9.19
N LEU A 108 2.51 -1.33 8.21
CA LEU A 108 2.59 -1.86 6.84
C LEU A 108 3.84 -1.33 6.11
N ILE A 109 4.22 -0.07 6.35
CA ILE A 109 5.47 0.48 5.83
C ILE A 109 6.67 -0.33 6.35
N GLU A 110 6.67 -0.62 7.66
CA GLU A 110 7.75 -1.40 8.28
C GLU A 110 7.76 -2.85 7.78
N GLN A 111 6.61 -3.47 7.57
CA GLN A 111 6.52 -4.80 6.96
C GLN A 111 7.14 -4.80 5.56
N VAL A 112 6.77 -3.85 4.70
CA VAL A 112 7.34 -3.73 3.34
C VAL A 112 8.85 -3.50 3.40
N ARG A 113 9.34 -2.64 4.29
CA ARG A 113 10.78 -2.37 4.47
C ARG A 113 11.58 -3.62 4.83
N ASN A 114 10.98 -4.53 5.59
CA ASN A 114 11.60 -5.76 6.06
C ASN A 114 11.42 -6.96 5.11
N LEU A 115 10.75 -6.79 3.97
CA LEU A 115 10.67 -7.84 2.96
C LEU A 115 12.04 -8.14 2.38
N THR A 116 12.38 -9.42 2.35
CA THR A 116 13.63 -9.95 1.78
C THR A 116 13.32 -10.81 0.56
N GLY A 117 14.18 -10.79 -0.43
CA GLY A 117 13.94 -11.44 -1.72
C GLY A 117 13.64 -10.42 -2.81
N GLU A 118 13.58 -10.85 -4.05
CA GLU A 118 13.31 -10.00 -5.20
C GLU A 118 11.84 -10.09 -5.61
N PHE A 119 11.18 -8.94 -5.71
CA PHE A 119 9.76 -8.82 -6.06
C PHE A 119 9.61 -7.96 -7.30
N LYS A 120 9.42 -8.59 -8.45
CA LYS A 120 9.17 -7.94 -9.75
C LYS A 120 7.67 -7.98 -10.03
N PHE A 121 6.97 -6.89 -9.74
CA PHE A 121 5.55 -6.76 -10.03
C PHE A 121 5.31 -6.17 -11.41
N GLU A 122 4.33 -6.73 -12.12
CA GLU A 122 3.86 -6.24 -13.40
C GLU A 122 2.33 -6.21 -13.35
N THR A 123 1.74 -5.04 -13.63
CA THR A 123 0.28 -4.87 -13.56
C THR A 123 -0.26 -4.47 -14.92
N PHE A 124 -1.00 -5.37 -15.54
CA PHE A 124 -1.78 -5.03 -16.72
C PHE A 124 -3.02 -4.23 -16.34
N ILE A 125 -3.19 -3.10 -17.02
CA ILE A 125 -4.30 -2.15 -16.81
C ILE A 125 -5.00 -1.77 -18.09
N SER A 126 -6.12 -1.08 -17.94
CA SER A 126 -6.73 -0.25 -18.98
C SER A 126 -6.92 1.16 -18.44
N LEU A 127 -6.69 2.18 -19.24
CA LEU A 127 -6.84 3.58 -18.81
C LEU A 127 -8.28 3.96 -18.43
N SER A 128 -9.27 3.14 -18.80
CA SER A 128 -10.68 3.28 -18.42
C SER A 128 -11.08 2.46 -17.20
N CYS A 129 -10.16 1.68 -16.61
CA CYS A 129 -10.41 0.82 -15.46
C CYS A 129 -10.41 1.63 -14.16
N GLN A 130 -11.55 1.67 -13.46
CA GLN A 130 -11.68 2.43 -12.19
C GLN A 130 -10.96 1.79 -10.99
N ASN A 131 -10.71 0.48 -11.03
CA ASN A 131 -10.07 -0.26 -9.94
C ASN A 131 -8.56 -0.42 -10.11
N CYS A 132 -8.02 -0.13 -11.32
CA CYS A 132 -6.60 -0.28 -11.62
C CYS A 132 -5.71 0.68 -10.79
N PRO A 133 -6.08 1.96 -10.62
CA PRO A 133 -5.25 2.90 -9.85
C PRO A 133 -4.96 2.47 -8.42
N ASP A 134 -5.92 1.88 -7.71
CA ASP A 134 -5.71 1.41 -6.34
C ASP A 134 -4.54 0.41 -6.25
N VAL A 135 -4.46 -0.50 -7.23
CA VAL A 135 -3.43 -1.54 -7.31
C VAL A 135 -2.09 -0.97 -7.74
N VAL A 136 -2.09 -0.13 -8.78
CA VAL A 136 -0.88 0.53 -9.30
C VAL A 136 -0.23 1.40 -8.23
N GLN A 137 -1.02 2.22 -7.52
CA GLN A 137 -0.54 3.09 -6.46
C GLN A 137 0.00 2.31 -5.26
N ALA A 138 -0.65 1.20 -4.89
CA ALA A 138 -0.17 0.33 -3.82
C ALA A 138 1.22 -0.24 -4.15
N LEU A 139 1.39 -0.80 -5.35
CA LEU A 139 2.66 -1.41 -5.78
C LEU A 139 3.76 -0.36 -6.01
N ASN A 140 3.43 0.81 -6.57
CA ASN A 140 4.36 1.93 -6.67
C ASN A 140 4.85 2.39 -5.29
N SER A 141 3.93 2.50 -4.31
CA SER A 141 4.29 2.86 -2.94
C SER A 141 5.21 1.82 -2.28
N MET A 142 4.99 0.54 -2.54
CA MET A 142 5.88 -0.53 -2.05
C MET A 142 7.28 -0.43 -2.68
N ALA A 143 7.38 -0.11 -3.97
CA ALA A 143 8.65 0.11 -4.64
C ALA A 143 9.40 1.34 -4.09
N VAL A 144 8.69 2.41 -3.70
CA VAL A 144 9.33 3.54 -3.01
C VAL A 144 9.97 3.12 -1.68
N ILE A 145 9.35 2.17 -0.95
CA ILE A 145 9.77 1.78 0.40
C ILE A 145 10.94 0.79 0.38
N ASN A 146 10.98 -0.16 -0.58
CA ASN A 146 11.91 -1.30 -0.54
C ASN A 146 12.69 -1.45 -1.85
N PRO A 147 14.05 -1.48 -1.80
CA PRO A 147 14.91 -1.58 -2.99
C PRO A 147 14.77 -2.91 -3.75
N ASN A 148 14.27 -3.94 -3.09
CA ASN A 148 14.07 -5.26 -3.71
C ASN A 148 12.74 -5.35 -4.48
N ILE A 149 11.96 -4.27 -4.52
CA ILE A 149 10.67 -4.22 -5.20
C ILE A 149 10.79 -3.38 -6.47
N SER A 150 10.40 -3.93 -7.59
CA SER A 150 10.16 -3.21 -8.83
C SER A 150 8.71 -3.37 -9.26
N HIS A 151 8.14 -2.31 -9.83
CA HIS A 151 6.79 -2.35 -10.37
C HIS A 151 6.73 -1.71 -11.76
N VAL A 152 6.08 -2.42 -12.69
CA VAL A 152 5.76 -1.92 -14.03
C VAL A 152 4.25 -1.94 -14.22
N MET A 153 3.64 -0.76 -14.41
CA MET A 153 2.30 -0.64 -14.95
C MET A 153 2.35 -0.86 -16.46
N ILE A 154 1.49 -1.71 -17.02
CA ILE A 154 1.46 -2.05 -18.43
C ILE A 154 0.08 -1.74 -19.01
N ASP A 155 0.01 -0.82 -19.95
CA ASP A 155 -1.23 -0.56 -20.70
C ASP A 155 -1.48 -1.68 -21.71
N GLY A 156 -2.45 -2.55 -21.38
CA GLY A 156 -2.81 -3.68 -22.23
C GLY A 156 -3.34 -3.29 -23.63
N SER A 157 -3.72 -2.04 -23.85
CA SER A 157 -4.12 -1.55 -25.17
C SER A 157 -2.93 -1.24 -26.10
N ILE A 158 -1.76 -0.97 -25.52
CA ILE A 158 -0.52 -0.75 -26.27
C ILE A 158 0.24 -2.08 -26.40
N PHE A 159 0.33 -2.85 -25.32
CA PHE A 159 1.07 -4.12 -25.25
C PHE A 159 0.12 -5.32 -25.41
N THR A 160 -0.70 -5.30 -26.46
CA THR A 160 -1.77 -6.28 -26.70
C THR A 160 -1.22 -7.70 -26.88
N GLU A 161 -0.16 -7.87 -27.66
CA GLU A 161 0.46 -9.19 -27.90
C GLU A 161 0.97 -9.82 -26.61
N GLU A 162 1.59 -9.01 -25.72
CA GLU A 162 2.04 -9.48 -24.42
C GLU A 162 0.85 -9.85 -23.52
N ALA A 163 -0.20 -9.04 -23.49
CA ALA A 163 -1.39 -9.31 -22.72
C ALA A 163 -2.08 -10.62 -23.15
N GLU A 164 -2.18 -10.86 -24.46
CA GLU A 164 -2.73 -12.08 -25.03
C GLU A 164 -1.86 -13.32 -24.72
N ALA A 165 -0.54 -13.22 -24.91
CA ALA A 165 0.41 -14.29 -24.61
C ALA A 165 0.35 -14.71 -23.14
N ARG A 166 0.14 -13.75 -22.24
CA ARG A 166 0.02 -13.97 -20.78
C ARG A 166 -1.42 -14.25 -20.33
N LYS A 167 -2.36 -14.38 -21.27
CA LYS A 167 -3.79 -14.69 -21.03
C LYS A 167 -4.46 -13.73 -20.03
N VAL A 168 -4.19 -12.44 -20.18
CA VAL A 168 -4.83 -11.39 -19.36
C VAL A 168 -6.27 -11.21 -19.83
N MET A 169 -7.23 -11.75 -19.08
CA MET A 169 -8.65 -11.73 -19.42
C MET A 169 -9.43 -10.59 -18.77
N ALA A 170 -8.88 -9.97 -17.74
CA ALA A 170 -9.49 -8.85 -17.03
C ALA A 170 -8.40 -8.00 -16.37
N VAL A 171 -8.73 -6.75 -16.05
CA VAL A 171 -7.80 -5.80 -15.42
C VAL A 171 -8.39 -5.23 -14.12
N PRO A 172 -7.57 -4.94 -13.12
CA PRO A 172 -6.11 -5.15 -13.09
C PRO A 172 -5.75 -6.63 -12.96
N THR A 173 -4.70 -7.07 -13.64
CA THR A 173 -4.06 -8.37 -13.42
C THR A 173 -2.61 -8.13 -13.05
N VAL A 174 -2.19 -8.67 -11.91
CA VAL A 174 -0.86 -8.53 -11.36
C VAL A 174 -0.09 -9.83 -11.50
N PHE A 175 1.13 -9.74 -12.00
CA PHE A 175 2.12 -10.80 -12.00
C PHE A 175 3.22 -10.46 -10.99
N LEU A 176 3.75 -11.48 -10.35
CA LEU A 176 4.91 -11.39 -9.46
C LEU A 176 5.96 -12.40 -9.94
N ASN A 177 7.15 -11.90 -10.27
CA ASN A 177 8.26 -12.71 -10.79
C ASN A 177 7.86 -13.59 -12.00
N GLY A 178 6.98 -13.08 -12.85
CA GLY A 178 6.48 -13.75 -14.06
C GLY A 178 5.24 -14.63 -13.86
N GLU A 179 4.87 -14.95 -12.63
CA GLU A 179 3.70 -15.77 -12.32
C GLU A 179 2.47 -14.92 -11.95
N MET A 180 1.26 -15.38 -12.32
CA MET A 180 0.03 -14.66 -11.96
C MET A 180 -0.12 -14.62 -10.44
N PHE A 181 -0.13 -13.41 -9.89
CA PHE A 181 -0.23 -13.17 -8.46
C PHE A 181 -1.66 -12.89 -8.00
N THR A 182 -2.36 -11.98 -8.68
CA THR A 182 -3.75 -11.64 -8.35
C THR A 182 -4.45 -10.98 -9.53
N GLN A 183 -5.77 -11.05 -9.55
CA GLN A 183 -6.62 -10.41 -10.55
C GLN A 183 -7.76 -9.67 -9.85
N GLY A 184 -8.14 -8.50 -10.38
CA GLY A 184 -9.15 -7.64 -9.80
C GLY A 184 -8.61 -6.74 -8.67
N ARG A 185 -9.53 -6.07 -7.99
CA ARG A 185 -9.20 -5.12 -6.93
C ARG A 185 -8.48 -5.79 -5.78
N THR A 186 -7.38 -5.22 -5.35
CA THR A 186 -6.65 -5.61 -4.14
C THR A 186 -6.14 -4.38 -3.40
N THR A 187 -5.81 -4.53 -2.13
CA THR A 187 -5.34 -3.43 -1.27
C THR A 187 -3.86 -3.59 -0.95
N PHE A 188 -3.21 -2.49 -0.55
CA PHE A 188 -1.83 -2.51 -0.06
C PHE A 188 -1.63 -3.60 1.02
N ALA A 189 -2.46 -3.62 2.05
CA ALA A 189 -2.38 -4.60 3.13
C ALA A 189 -2.54 -6.04 2.62
N SER A 190 -3.47 -6.30 1.69
CA SER A 190 -3.69 -7.64 1.13
C SER A 190 -2.49 -8.13 0.33
N ILE A 191 -1.83 -7.23 -0.42
CA ILE A 191 -0.60 -7.56 -1.16
C ILE A 191 0.52 -7.90 -0.18
N VAL A 192 0.77 -7.03 0.81
CA VAL A 192 1.82 -7.24 1.82
C VAL A 192 1.62 -8.56 2.54
N ASN A 193 0.42 -8.83 3.06
CA ASN A 193 0.12 -10.07 3.78
C ASN A 193 0.33 -11.33 2.92
N LYS A 194 0.10 -11.23 1.62
CA LYS A 194 0.28 -12.37 0.70
C LYS A 194 1.75 -12.68 0.40
N ILE A 195 2.63 -11.67 0.41
CA ILE A 195 4.06 -11.84 0.10
C ILE A 195 4.95 -11.95 1.33
N ASP A 196 4.49 -11.44 2.48
CA ASP A 196 5.27 -11.46 3.72
C ASP A 196 5.14 -12.79 4.46
N THR A 197 5.75 -13.83 3.91
CA THR A 197 5.78 -15.16 4.52
C THR A 197 6.57 -15.22 5.83
N GLY A 198 7.33 -14.18 6.15
CA GLY A 198 8.12 -14.05 7.37
C GLY A 198 7.43 -13.28 8.50
N ALA A 199 6.27 -12.67 8.26
CA ALA A 199 5.58 -11.84 9.25
C ALA A 199 5.29 -12.58 10.55
N ALA A 200 4.71 -13.78 10.46
CA ALA A 200 4.40 -14.61 11.64
C ALA A 200 5.66 -14.96 12.45
N LYS A 201 6.76 -15.28 11.77
CA LYS A 201 8.03 -15.60 12.45
C LYS A 201 8.65 -14.37 13.14
N ARG A 202 8.58 -13.19 12.49
CA ARG A 202 9.06 -11.94 13.11
C ARG A 202 8.18 -11.52 14.29
N GLN A 203 6.87 -11.68 14.17
CA GLN A 203 5.93 -11.41 15.26
C GLN A 203 6.15 -12.34 16.44
N ALA A 204 6.32 -13.64 16.19
CA ALA A 204 6.66 -14.62 17.22
C ALA A 204 8.01 -14.28 17.90
N ALA A 205 9.03 -13.87 17.14
CA ALA A 205 10.31 -13.45 17.70
C ALA A 205 10.15 -12.22 18.62
N LYS A 206 9.42 -11.19 18.20
CA LYS A 206 9.11 -10.00 19.02
C LYS A 206 8.33 -10.36 20.30
N LEU A 207 7.40 -11.32 20.20
CA LEU A 207 6.67 -11.81 21.38
C LEU A 207 7.57 -12.57 22.34
N ASN A 208 8.54 -13.33 21.82
CA ASN A 208 9.49 -14.08 22.65
C ASN A 208 10.53 -13.18 23.35
N GLU A 209 10.73 -11.95 22.89
CA GLU A 209 11.59 -10.95 23.54
C GLU A 209 10.89 -10.28 24.75
N LYS A 210 9.56 -10.38 24.83
CA LYS A 210 8.80 -9.82 25.95
C LYS A 210 9.02 -10.68 27.21
N GLU A 211 9.14 -10.02 28.34
CA GLU A 211 9.11 -10.73 29.61
C GLU A 211 7.77 -11.46 29.80
N PRO A 212 7.76 -12.65 30.41
CA PRO A 212 6.52 -13.39 30.63
C PRO A 212 5.47 -12.61 31.42
N TYR A 213 4.20 -12.76 31.04
CA TYR A 213 3.08 -12.23 31.82
C TYR A 213 2.77 -13.12 33.00
N ASP A 214 2.40 -12.54 34.13
CA ASP A 214 1.88 -13.29 35.28
C ASP A 214 0.46 -13.82 35.00
N VAL A 215 -0.31 -13.06 34.21
CA VAL A 215 -1.63 -13.46 33.71
C VAL A 215 -1.71 -13.18 32.22
N LEU A 216 -1.92 -14.23 31.44
CA LEU A 216 -2.19 -14.15 30.00
C LEU A 216 -3.65 -14.56 29.75
N VAL A 217 -4.46 -13.61 29.32
CA VAL A 217 -5.88 -13.82 28.97
C VAL A 217 -5.98 -14.21 27.50
N VAL A 218 -6.58 -15.35 27.20
CA VAL A 218 -6.84 -15.81 25.84
C VAL A 218 -8.29 -15.45 25.46
N GLY A 219 -8.42 -14.49 24.53
CA GLY A 219 -9.67 -13.95 24.05
C GLY A 219 -9.98 -12.54 24.53
N GLY A 220 -10.27 -11.64 23.57
CA GLY A 220 -10.51 -10.21 23.79
C GLY A 220 -11.98 -9.80 23.91
N GLY A 221 -12.89 -10.75 24.20
CA GLY A 221 -14.31 -10.45 24.43
C GLY A 221 -14.54 -9.82 25.83
N PRO A 222 -15.82 -9.52 26.19
CA PRO A 222 -16.15 -8.85 27.47
C PRO A 222 -15.60 -9.59 28.71
N ALA A 223 -15.61 -10.92 28.69
CA ALA A 223 -15.05 -11.72 29.77
C ALA A 223 -13.52 -11.57 29.90
N GLY A 224 -12.83 -11.63 28.75
CA GLY A 224 -11.37 -11.41 28.71
C GLY A 224 -10.98 -10.00 29.13
N ALA A 225 -11.66 -9.00 28.61
CA ALA A 225 -11.46 -7.60 29.00
C ALA A 225 -11.65 -7.40 30.51
N SER A 226 -12.75 -7.92 31.08
CA SER A 226 -12.99 -7.89 32.53
C SER A 226 -11.85 -8.57 33.30
N SER A 227 -11.46 -9.78 32.92
CA SER A 227 -10.39 -10.54 33.59
C SER A 227 -9.08 -9.76 33.60
N ALA A 228 -8.71 -9.20 32.46
CA ALA A 228 -7.47 -8.41 32.33
C ALA A 228 -7.50 -7.14 33.17
N ILE A 229 -8.61 -6.38 33.14
CA ILE A 229 -8.77 -5.18 33.97
C ILE A 229 -8.62 -5.52 35.45
N TYR A 230 -9.27 -6.58 35.93
CA TYR A 230 -9.21 -6.95 37.36
C TYR A 230 -7.82 -7.45 37.77
N ALA A 231 -7.10 -8.14 36.91
CA ALA A 231 -5.71 -8.53 37.17
C ALA A 231 -4.78 -7.31 37.20
N ALA A 232 -4.85 -6.46 36.18
CA ALA A 232 -4.02 -5.26 36.08
C ALA A 232 -4.25 -4.27 37.23
N ARG A 233 -5.49 -4.10 37.69
CA ARG A 233 -5.83 -3.27 38.87
C ARG A 233 -5.18 -3.75 40.18
N LYS A 234 -4.74 -4.99 40.23
CA LYS A 234 -3.98 -5.53 41.36
C LYS A 234 -2.46 -5.42 41.16
N GLY A 235 -2.01 -4.74 40.14
CA GLY A 235 -0.61 -4.60 39.79
C GLY A 235 0.01 -5.87 39.21
N ILE A 236 -0.82 -6.80 38.73
CA ILE A 236 -0.36 -8.05 38.10
C ILE A 236 -0.06 -7.74 36.63
N ARG A 237 1.13 -8.09 36.17
CA ARG A 237 1.53 -7.92 34.77
C ARG A 237 0.66 -8.79 33.88
N THR A 238 -0.18 -8.15 33.07
CA THR A 238 -1.26 -8.80 32.35
C THR A 238 -1.18 -8.54 30.86
N GLY A 239 -1.38 -9.60 30.05
CA GLY A 239 -1.55 -9.53 28.61
C GLY A 239 -2.87 -10.15 28.17
N ILE A 240 -3.39 -9.67 27.04
CA ILE A 240 -4.50 -10.28 26.30
C ILE A 240 -3.98 -10.74 24.96
N VAL A 241 -4.23 -12.01 24.59
CA VAL A 241 -4.03 -12.50 23.21
C VAL A 241 -5.38 -12.79 22.58
N THR A 242 -5.61 -12.24 21.38
CA THR A 242 -6.88 -12.37 20.69
C THR A 242 -6.70 -12.19 19.17
N SER A 243 -7.47 -12.88 18.37
CA SER A 243 -7.50 -12.67 16.91
C SER A 243 -8.18 -11.34 16.54
N ARG A 244 -9.17 -10.93 17.36
CA ARG A 244 -9.92 -9.68 17.19
C ARG A 244 -10.47 -9.26 18.54
N PHE A 245 -10.08 -8.05 19.02
CA PHE A 245 -10.63 -7.53 20.26
C PHE A 245 -12.14 -7.33 20.12
N GLY A 246 -12.90 -7.70 21.14
CA GLY A 246 -14.35 -7.74 21.11
C GLY A 246 -14.96 -9.04 20.61
N GLY A 247 -14.24 -9.82 19.80
CA GLY A 247 -14.70 -11.11 19.26
C GLY A 247 -16.05 -11.01 18.56
N GLN A 248 -16.95 -11.96 18.81
CA GLN A 248 -18.28 -12.02 18.21
C GLN A 248 -19.22 -10.87 18.64
N VAL A 249 -18.92 -10.18 19.74
CA VAL A 249 -19.70 -9.03 20.19
C VAL A 249 -19.66 -7.89 19.18
N LEU A 250 -18.57 -7.73 18.43
CA LEU A 250 -18.49 -6.75 17.35
C LEU A 250 -19.57 -6.90 16.29
N ASP A 251 -20.04 -8.12 16.06
CA ASP A 251 -21.01 -8.43 15.00
C ASP A 251 -22.47 -8.38 15.53
N THR A 252 -22.66 -8.03 16.82
CA THR A 252 -23.97 -7.99 17.46
C THR A 252 -24.64 -6.63 17.27
N VAL A 253 -25.79 -6.61 16.60
CA VAL A 253 -26.52 -5.38 16.24
C VAL A 253 -27.16 -4.71 17.48
N GLY A 254 -27.64 -5.51 18.45
CA GLY A 254 -28.29 -4.96 19.65
C GLY A 254 -27.98 -5.81 20.87
N ILE A 255 -27.62 -5.16 21.98
CA ILE A 255 -27.29 -5.76 23.25
C ILE A 255 -28.14 -5.13 24.34
N GLU A 256 -28.95 -5.93 25.04
CA GLU A 256 -29.88 -5.50 26.11
C GLU A 256 -29.67 -6.26 27.43
N ASN A 257 -28.70 -7.19 27.44
CA ASN A 257 -28.42 -8.10 28.56
C ASN A 257 -27.05 -7.84 29.22
N PHE A 258 -26.38 -6.74 28.91
CA PHE A 258 -25.14 -6.37 29.56
C PHE A 258 -25.43 -5.54 30.81
N ILE A 259 -24.96 -6.03 31.97
CA ILE A 259 -25.24 -5.38 33.27
C ILE A 259 -24.80 -3.92 33.24
N SER A 260 -25.66 -3.04 33.77
CA SER A 260 -25.55 -1.57 33.82
C SER A 260 -25.71 -0.84 32.48
N VAL A 261 -25.85 -1.54 31.37
CA VAL A 261 -26.07 -0.96 30.04
C VAL A 261 -27.46 -1.42 29.55
N LYS A 262 -28.45 -0.53 29.54
CA LYS A 262 -29.84 -0.91 29.20
C LYS A 262 -29.99 -1.36 27.74
N LYS A 263 -29.28 -0.66 26.82
CA LYS A 263 -29.27 -0.95 25.38
C LYS A 263 -28.02 -0.36 24.76
N THR A 264 -27.33 -1.13 23.94
CA THR A 264 -26.17 -0.70 23.17
C THR A 264 -26.01 -1.55 21.91
N GLU A 265 -25.03 -1.21 21.08
CA GLU A 265 -24.59 -1.97 19.91
C GLU A 265 -23.24 -2.60 20.20
N GLY A 266 -22.96 -3.76 19.58
CA GLY A 266 -21.70 -4.47 19.75
C GLY A 266 -20.45 -3.63 19.54
N PRO A 267 -20.31 -2.95 18.41
CA PRO A 267 -19.13 -2.10 18.16
C PRO A 267 -18.93 -1.02 19.22
N LYS A 268 -20.03 -0.41 19.70
CA LYS A 268 -19.98 0.63 20.72
C LYS A 268 -19.55 0.08 22.08
N LEU A 269 -20.09 -1.08 22.46
CA LEU A 269 -19.70 -1.75 23.71
C LEU A 269 -18.22 -2.15 23.65
N VAL A 270 -17.76 -2.71 22.53
CA VAL A 270 -16.38 -3.13 22.35
C VAL A 270 -15.41 -1.95 22.41
N ALA A 271 -15.75 -0.81 21.79
CA ALA A 271 -14.93 0.40 21.86
C ALA A 271 -14.74 0.86 23.32
N HIS A 272 -15.79 0.88 24.11
CA HIS A 272 -15.68 1.23 25.53
C HIS A 272 -14.90 0.21 26.37
N LEU A 273 -15.00 -1.09 26.04
CA LEU A 273 -14.24 -2.13 26.70
C LEU A 273 -12.74 -2.01 26.38
N GLU A 274 -12.41 -1.72 25.12
CA GLU A 274 -11.02 -1.54 24.69
C GLU A 274 -10.41 -0.29 25.32
N GLU A 275 -11.13 0.83 25.33
CA GLU A 275 -10.73 2.05 26.01
C GLU A 275 -10.44 1.76 27.49
N HIS A 276 -11.35 1.07 28.17
CA HIS A 276 -11.19 0.72 29.59
C HIS A 276 -10.02 -0.24 29.85
N VAL A 277 -9.71 -1.17 28.95
CA VAL A 277 -8.53 -2.02 29.06
C VAL A 277 -7.26 -1.19 28.90
N ARG A 278 -7.24 -0.23 27.97
CA ARG A 278 -6.11 0.66 27.71
C ARG A 278 -5.83 1.68 28.81
N ASP A 279 -6.79 1.94 29.70
CA ASP A 279 -6.58 2.76 30.91
C ASP A 279 -5.64 2.07 31.92
N TYR A 280 -5.40 0.77 31.75
CA TYR A 280 -4.48 0.00 32.55
C TYR A 280 -3.31 -0.48 31.69
N ASP A 281 -2.19 -0.81 32.32
CA ASP A 281 -1.00 -1.34 31.64
C ASP A 281 -1.21 -2.81 31.24
N VAL A 282 -2.14 -3.02 30.29
CA VAL A 282 -2.47 -4.33 29.71
C VAL A 282 -1.99 -4.35 28.26
N ASP A 283 -1.13 -5.30 27.95
CA ASP A 283 -0.63 -5.50 26.60
C ASP A 283 -1.66 -6.31 25.76
N ILE A 284 -2.19 -5.70 24.69
CA ILE A 284 -3.14 -6.34 23.78
C ILE A 284 -2.37 -6.85 22.56
N MET A 285 -2.30 -8.17 22.42
CA MET A 285 -1.65 -8.86 21.31
C MET A 285 -2.69 -9.43 20.36
N ASN A 286 -2.72 -8.90 19.14
CA ASN A 286 -3.56 -9.44 18.08
C ASN A 286 -2.77 -10.57 17.38
N ASP A 287 -3.16 -11.81 17.63
CA ASP A 287 -2.62 -12.98 16.97
C ASP A 287 -3.63 -13.53 15.95
N GLN A 288 -3.10 -14.11 14.87
CA GLN A 288 -3.91 -14.72 13.80
C GLN A 288 -3.96 -16.23 13.94
#